data_a4d189c67c2b3f39acdbefebe835fa73
#
_entry.id   a4d189c67c2b3f39acdbefebe835fa73
#
_cell.length_a   1.000
_cell.length_b   1.000
_cell.length_c   1.000
_cell.angle_alpha   90.00
_cell.angle_beta   90.00
_cell.angle_gamma   90.00
#
_symmetry.space_group_name_H-M   'P 1'
#
loop_
_entity.id
_entity.type
_entity.pdbx_description
1 polymer ?
#
loop_
_entity_poly.entity_id
_entity_poly.type
_entity_poly.pdbx_seq_one_letter_code
_entity_poly.pdbx_strand_id
1 'polypeptide(L)'
;MSCKIEKSELSGHIVCPPNKSYSHRAIFLASLAGNNSKIDNVLFSADTIATIEACRKFGAEIEEDSTSLVVKNSIKMNKIVPEIDAKNSGTTIRIASGIASLFTKEITLTGDSSLQKRPMKPLLDALESIGAKCVSTNGMPPIKITGKILGGEVSIPGNFSSQFISSLLICAPLTEKGISLNIKENLVSKPYIDATIATMRNFGVGVQTFIPYKKYYISPQIYKSTTFTVPIDFSSLAILLSASVLNGKNFVIHGNIGNLPQGDEVFIDILEQLGVKVSVDEEQITVQSPEKLNGGRFDLSNSPDLLPPLAILAMKTINPIEIVNVKHARLKETDRISILARELAKIGIKTQEKEDGLILESSNGFRGASLNSENDHRLFMVFCIAGMYLGDCTVTDHESVAVSYPNFITEMNKFGAKITIQ
;
A
#
# COMPACT_ATOMS: atom_id res chain seq x y z
N MET A 1 2.90 9.99 20.96
CA MET A 1 2.42 11.40 20.90
C MET A 1 1.03 11.43 20.26
N SER A 2 0.18 12.40 20.60
CA SER A 2 -1.18 12.52 20.10
C SER A 2 -1.41 13.83 19.35
N CYS A 3 -2.49 13.89 18.59
CA CYS A 3 -2.99 15.13 17.99
C CYS A 3 -4.35 15.47 18.56
N LYS A 4 -4.58 16.73 18.89
CA LYS A 4 -5.91 17.30 19.13
C LYS A 4 -6.51 17.73 17.80
N ILE A 5 -7.77 17.34 17.55
CA ILE A 5 -8.50 17.64 16.32
C ILE A 5 -9.73 18.44 16.67
N GLU A 6 -9.86 19.62 16.09
CA GLU A 6 -11.04 20.48 16.24
C GLU A 6 -11.91 20.40 15.00
N LYS A 7 -13.21 20.69 15.15
CA LYS A 7 -14.12 20.76 14.01
C LYS A 7 -13.63 21.78 13.00
N SER A 8 -13.58 21.35 11.72
CA SER A 8 -13.00 22.17 10.65
C SER A 8 -13.58 21.82 9.29
N GLU A 9 -13.57 22.80 8.40
CA GLU A 9 -13.92 22.65 6.97
C GLU A 9 -12.66 22.76 6.12
N LEU A 10 -12.62 21.99 5.04
CA LEU A 10 -11.50 21.98 4.10
C LEU A 10 -11.85 22.78 2.85
N SER A 11 -10.94 23.63 2.40
CA SER A 11 -11.09 24.41 1.18
C SER A 11 -9.74 24.62 0.49
N GLY A 12 -9.77 24.87 -0.84
CA GLY A 12 -8.57 25.12 -1.63
C GLY A 12 -8.13 23.90 -2.45
N HIS A 13 -6.87 23.87 -2.85
CA HIS A 13 -6.33 22.96 -3.85
C HIS A 13 -5.20 22.14 -3.28
N ILE A 14 -5.42 20.83 -3.04
CA ILE A 14 -4.41 19.87 -2.53
C ILE A 14 -3.87 18.99 -3.65
N VAL A 15 -2.60 18.65 -3.59
CA VAL A 15 -1.99 17.68 -4.50
C VAL A 15 -2.00 16.30 -3.84
N CYS A 16 -2.58 15.32 -4.53
CA CYS A 16 -2.57 13.93 -4.08
C CYS A 16 -1.14 13.36 -4.14
N PRO A 17 -0.66 12.69 -3.09
CA PRO A 17 0.69 12.13 -3.10
C PRO A 17 0.89 11.05 -4.17
N PRO A 18 2.14 10.82 -4.60
CA PRO A 18 2.50 9.75 -5.51
C PRO A 18 2.21 8.36 -4.92
N ASN A 19 1.96 7.39 -5.80
CA ASN A 19 1.62 6.03 -5.39
C ASN A 19 2.79 5.30 -4.73
N LYS A 20 2.58 4.87 -3.48
CA LYS A 20 3.56 4.11 -2.71
C LYS A 20 3.95 2.80 -3.38
N SER A 21 2.96 2.02 -3.82
CA SER A 21 3.18 0.70 -4.40
C SER A 21 3.93 0.73 -5.72
N TYR A 22 3.67 1.73 -6.56
CA TYR A 22 4.45 1.96 -7.79
C TYR A 22 5.85 2.50 -7.50
N SER A 23 6.00 3.40 -6.52
CA SER A 23 7.32 3.86 -6.08
C SER A 23 8.23 2.70 -5.67
N HIS A 24 7.77 1.79 -4.81
CA HIS A 24 8.52 0.59 -4.46
C HIS A 24 8.95 -0.23 -5.67
N ARG A 25 7.99 -0.55 -6.56
CA ARG A 25 8.24 -1.36 -7.75
C ARG A 25 9.24 -0.70 -8.69
N ALA A 26 9.03 0.58 -8.98
CA ALA A 26 9.92 1.34 -9.85
C ALA A 26 11.35 1.41 -9.30
N ILE A 27 11.52 1.64 -7.98
CA ILE A 27 12.84 1.68 -7.33
C ILE A 27 13.55 0.32 -7.46
N PHE A 28 12.86 -0.79 -7.17
CA PHE A 28 13.45 -2.12 -7.31
C PHE A 28 13.78 -2.44 -8.77
N LEU A 29 12.86 -2.18 -9.70
CA LEU A 29 13.07 -2.51 -11.12
C LEU A 29 14.14 -1.63 -11.76
N ALA A 30 14.18 -0.34 -11.44
CA ALA A 30 15.28 0.54 -11.86
C ALA A 30 16.64 0.04 -11.33
N SER A 31 16.66 -0.45 -10.08
CA SER A 31 17.87 -1.00 -9.47
C SER A 31 18.30 -2.35 -10.05
N LEU A 32 17.39 -3.10 -10.67
CA LEU A 32 17.68 -4.34 -11.39
C LEU A 32 17.98 -4.10 -12.88
N ALA A 33 17.55 -2.98 -13.43
CA ALA A 33 17.80 -2.58 -14.80
C ALA A 33 19.27 -2.12 -14.98
N GLY A 34 19.65 -1.83 -16.17
CA GLY A 34 20.96 -1.24 -16.44
C GLY A 34 21.15 0.16 -15.80
N ASN A 35 22.12 0.89 -16.27
CA ASN A 35 22.48 2.20 -15.74
C ASN A 35 21.52 3.31 -16.24
N ASN A 36 21.38 4.38 -15.43
CA ASN A 36 20.66 5.61 -15.75
C ASN A 36 19.14 5.45 -15.92
N SER A 37 18.49 4.61 -15.09
CA SER A 37 17.04 4.67 -14.96
C SER A 37 16.61 5.88 -14.15
N LYS A 38 15.61 6.63 -14.62
CA LYS A 38 15.04 7.78 -13.91
C LYS A 38 13.63 7.44 -13.45
N ILE A 39 13.29 7.80 -12.21
CA ILE A 39 11.93 7.69 -11.67
C ILE A 39 11.47 9.08 -11.26
N ASP A 40 10.45 9.57 -11.93
CA ASP A 40 9.84 10.86 -11.63
C ASP A 40 8.63 10.69 -10.71
N ASN A 41 8.34 11.72 -9.92
CA ASN A 41 7.21 11.76 -8.99
C ASN A 41 7.25 10.60 -7.98
N VAL A 42 8.40 10.37 -7.34
CA VAL A 42 8.57 9.31 -6.33
C VAL A 42 7.95 9.74 -5.01
N LEU A 43 7.24 8.84 -4.35
CA LEU A 43 6.88 9.04 -2.96
C LEU A 43 8.11 8.81 -2.06
N PHE A 44 8.59 9.85 -1.40
CA PHE A 44 9.60 9.75 -0.35
C PHE A 44 8.91 9.60 1.01
N SER A 45 8.69 8.37 1.43
CA SER A 45 8.10 7.98 2.70
C SER A 45 9.02 7.01 3.44
N ALA A 46 8.77 6.76 4.73
CA ALA A 46 9.57 5.82 5.50
C ALA A 46 9.71 4.44 4.81
N ASP A 47 8.61 3.96 4.21
CA ASP A 47 8.59 2.69 3.49
C ASP A 47 9.44 2.69 2.22
N THR A 48 9.32 3.72 1.40
CA THR A 48 10.06 3.81 0.12
C THR A 48 11.54 4.14 0.33
N ILE A 49 11.86 4.91 1.37
CA ILE A 49 13.25 5.12 1.81
C ILE A 49 13.88 3.79 2.23
N ALA A 50 13.15 2.93 2.97
CA ALA A 50 13.64 1.60 3.29
C ALA A 50 13.93 0.76 2.03
N THR A 51 13.16 0.95 0.94
CA THR A 51 13.44 0.30 -0.35
C THR A 51 14.69 0.86 -1.02
N ILE A 52 14.86 2.18 -1.02
CA ILE A 52 16.06 2.83 -1.56
C ILE A 52 17.30 2.28 -0.84
N GLU A 53 17.28 2.26 0.48
CA GLU A 53 18.38 1.75 1.29
C GLU A 53 18.64 0.24 1.06
N ALA A 54 17.59 -0.57 0.90
CA ALA A 54 17.74 -1.97 0.53
C ALA A 54 18.45 -2.12 -0.82
N CYS A 55 18.06 -1.35 -1.84
CA CYS A 55 18.70 -1.35 -3.15
C CYS A 55 20.18 -0.88 -3.08
N ARG A 56 20.49 0.15 -2.27
CA ARG A 56 21.87 0.59 -2.00
C ARG A 56 22.70 -0.50 -1.33
N LYS A 57 22.12 -1.21 -0.38
CA LYS A 57 22.77 -2.37 0.27
C LYS A 57 23.07 -3.47 -0.75
N PHE A 58 22.14 -3.78 -1.64
CA PHE A 58 22.37 -4.70 -2.77
C PHE A 58 23.41 -4.20 -3.78
N GLY A 59 23.80 -2.94 -3.71
CA GLY A 59 24.89 -2.38 -4.52
C GLY A 59 24.46 -1.43 -5.62
N ALA A 60 23.18 -1.07 -5.68
CA ALA A 60 22.73 -0.01 -6.56
C ALA A 60 23.30 1.36 -6.11
N GLU A 61 23.59 2.22 -7.06
CA GLU A 61 23.98 3.62 -6.83
C GLU A 61 22.81 4.51 -7.21
N ILE A 62 22.22 5.17 -6.21
CA ILE A 62 20.99 5.93 -6.34
C ILE A 62 21.22 7.37 -5.89
N GLU A 63 20.96 8.31 -6.80
CA GLU A 63 20.91 9.75 -6.51
C GLU A 63 19.44 10.18 -6.35
N GLU A 64 19.17 10.98 -5.35
CA GLU A 64 17.84 11.50 -5.02
C GLU A 64 17.77 13.01 -5.29
N ASP A 65 16.63 13.44 -5.80
CA ASP A 65 16.23 14.84 -5.90
C ASP A 65 14.89 15.01 -5.14
N SER A 66 14.34 16.20 -5.05
CA SER A 66 13.14 16.54 -4.28
C SER A 66 11.92 15.67 -4.60
N THR A 67 11.73 15.28 -5.86
CA THR A 67 10.57 14.50 -6.34
C THR A 67 10.96 13.35 -7.26
N SER A 68 12.24 13.14 -7.52
CA SER A 68 12.73 12.13 -8.45
C SER A 68 13.95 11.40 -7.93
N LEU A 69 14.29 10.28 -8.52
CA LEU A 69 15.55 9.60 -8.30
C LEU A 69 16.14 9.06 -9.61
N VAL A 70 17.47 8.93 -9.63
CA VAL A 70 18.21 8.32 -10.73
C VAL A 70 19.04 7.17 -10.22
N VAL A 71 18.85 5.99 -10.78
CA VAL A 71 19.70 4.84 -10.53
C VAL A 71 20.86 4.85 -11.52
N LYS A 72 22.05 5.23 -11.06
CA LYS A 72 23.27 5.35 -11.87
C LYS A 72 23.86 3.97 -12.20
N ASN A 73 23.89 3.09 -11.22
CA ASN A 73 24.39 1.72 -11.35
C ASN A 73 23.44 0.72 -10.71
N SER A 74 23.27 -0.42 -11.36
CA SER A 74 22.38 -1.49 -10.90
C SER A 74 22.95 -2.28 -9.72
N ILE A 75 22.09 -3.14 -9.14
CA ILE A 75 22.43 -4.11 -8.12
C ILE A 75 23.58 -5.02 -8.56
N LYS A 76 24.51 -5.31 -7.64
CA LYS A 76 25.70 -6.14 -7.87
C LYS A 76 25.56 -7.48 -7.16
N MET A 77 25.12 -8.52 -7.90
CA MET A 77 24.84 -9.86 -7.36
C MET A 77 26.04 -10.57 -6.67
N ASN A 78 27.26 -10.08 -6.90
CA ASN A 78 28.48 -10.58 -6.24
C ASN A 78 28.85 -9.84 -4.96
N LYS A 79 28.10 -8.78 -4.60
CA LYS A 79 28.38 -7.99 -3.40
C LYS A 79 28.06 -8.80 -2.13
N ILE A 80 28.85 -8.58 -1.09
CA ILE A 80 28.53 -9.11 0.25
C ILE A 80 27.54 -8.15 0.90
N VAL A 81 26.37 -8.65 1.23
CA VAL A 81 25.28 -7.91 1.87
C VAL A 81 24.91 -8.64 3.16
N PRO A 82 25.39 -8.22 4.34
CA PRO A 82 25.15 -8.95 5.57
C PRO A 82 23.69 -8.83 6.05
N GLU A 83 23.13 -7.64 5.96
CA GLU A 83 21.80 -7.36 6.49
C GLU A 83 21.06 -6.26 5.73
N ILE A 84 19.75 -6.45 5.60
CA ILE A 84 18.79 -5.47 5.07
C ILE A 84 17.71 -5.24 6.12
N ASP A 85 17.61 -4.02 6.62
CA ASP A 85 16.54 -3.58 7.51
C ASP A 85 15.43 -2.91 6.70
N ALA A 86 14.30 -3.59 6.58
CA ALA A 86 13.12 -3.11 5.86
C ALA A 86 12.24 -2.17 6.71
N LYS A 87 12.63 -1.84 7.95
CA LYS A 87 11.86 -1.02 8.89
C LYS A 87 10.44 -1.59 9.09
N ASN A 88 9.38 -0.84 8.79
CA ASN A 88 7.99 -1.31 8.82
C ASN A 88 7.50 -1.82 7.45
N SER A 89 8.31 -1.71 6.40
CA SER A 89 7.87 -1.92 5.02
C SER A 89 7.70 -3.41 4.66
N GLY A 90 6.46 -3.88 4.68
CA GLY A 90 6.12 -5.22 4.18
C GLY A 90 6.44 -5.42 2.70
N THR A 91 6.30 -4.38 1.87
CA THR A 91 6.64 -4.45 0.44
C THR A 91 8.15 -4.61 0.26
N THR A 92 8.94 -3.83 1.00
CA THR A 92 10.40 -3.92 0.93
C THR A 92 10.91 -5.30 1.29
N ILE A 93 10.53 -5.84 2.46
CA ILE A 93 11.06 -7.14 2.89
C ILE A 93 10.68 -8.27 1.94
N ARG A 94 9.45 -8.24 1.40
CA ARG A 94 8.95 -9.30 0.52
C ARG A 94 9.64 -9.29 -0.85
N ILE A 95 9.76 -8.13 -1.48
CA ILE A 95 10.47 -8.03 -2.77
C ILE A 95 11.97 -8.24 -2.58
N ALA A 96 12.56 -7.67 -1.54
CA ALA A 96 13.96 -7.87 -1.20
C ALA A 96 14.30 -9.35 -0.93
N SER A 97 13.36 -10.15 -0.39
CA SER A 97 13.55 -11.60 -0.20
C SER A 97 13.75 -12.34 -1.53
N GLY A 98 12.93 -12.01 -2.55
CA GLY A 98 13.13 -12.54 -3.91
C GLY A 98 14.47 -12.13 -4.50
N ILE A 99 14.86 -10.86 -4.35
CA ILE A 99 16.15 -10.37 -4.84
C ILE A 99 17.31 -11.01 -4.08
N ALA A 100 17.22 -11.15 -2.75
CA ALA A 100 18.25 -11.80 -1.94
C ALA A 100 18.50 -13.26 -2.37
N SER A 101 17.47 -13.96 -2.83
CA SER A 101 17.59 -15.35 -3.31
C SER A 101 18.37 -15.48 -4.64
N LEU A 102 18.68 -14.37 -5.32
CA LEU A 102 19.56 -14.35 -6.50
C LEU A 102 21.06 -14.32 -6.12
N PHE A 103 21.38 -14.08 -4.85
CA PHE A 103 22.76 -13.99 -4.36
C PHE A 103 23.24 -15.38 -3.88
N THR A 104 24.54 -15.62 -3.98
CA THR A 104 25.17 -16.87 -3.49
C THR A 104 25.52 -16.82 -2.00
N LYS A 105 25.63 -15.65 -1.41
CA LYS A 105 25.98 -15.45 0.01
C LYS A 105 24.71 -15.27 0.85
N GLU A 106 24.80 -15.65 2.13
CA GLU A 106 23.72 -15.44 3.09
C GLU A 106 23.42 -13.95 3.27
N ILE A 107 22.14 -13.59 3.21
CA ILE A 107 21.62 -12.25 3.48
C ILE A 107 20.54 -12.35 4.56
N THR A 108 20.67 -11.56 5.62
CA THR A 108 19.65 -11.42 6.66
C THR A 108 18.69 -10.28 6.28
N LEU A 109 17.38 -10.54 6.38
CA LEU A 109 16.35 -9.53 6.21
C LEU A 109 15.58 -9.39 7.51
N THR A 110 15.45 -8.15 8.00
CA THR A 110 14.79 -7.82 9.27
C THR A 110 13.92 -6.58 9.12
N GLY A 111 13.32 -6.15 10.20
CA GLY A 111 12.53 -4.93 10.32
C GLY A 111 12.14 -4.65 11.75
N ASP A 112 11.24 -3.71 11.95
CA ASP A 112 10.75 -3.35 13.28
C ASP A 112 9.86 -4.42 13.93
N SER A 113 9.45 -4.19 15.16
CA SER A 113 8.64 -5.13 15.94
C SER A 113 7.27 -5.46 15.32
N SER A 114 6.71 -4.56 14.51
CA SER A 114 5.47 -4.81 13.75
C SER A 114 5.74 -5.71 12.57
N LEU A 115 6.79 -5.43 11.79
CA LEU A 115 7.15 -6.24 10.61
C LEU A 115 7.58 -7.66 11.02
N GLN A 116 8.26 -7.82 12.17
CA GLN A 116 8.69 -9.11 12.69
C GLN A 116 7.53 -10.05 13.09
N LYS A 117 6.29 -9.55 13.14
CA LYS A 117 5.08 -10.37 13.40
C LYS A 117 4.35 -10.77 12.13
N ARG A 118 4.78 -10.27 10.96
CA ARG A 118 4.08 -10.54 9.69
C ARG A 118 4.58 -11.83 9.05
N PRO A 119 3.67 -12.76 8.65
CA PRO A 119 4.06 -14.05 8.10
C PRO A 119 4.76 -13.90 6.75
N MET A 120 5.82 -14.70 6.55
CA MET A 120 6.60 -14.79 5.31
C MET A 120 6.68 -16.21 4.78
N LYS A 121 6.23 -17.20 5.55
CA LYS A 121 6.40 -18.64 5.24
C LYS A 121 6.01 -19.03 3.81
N PRO A 122 4.85 -18.60 3.24
CA PRO A 122 4.52 -19.02 1.88
C PRO A 122 5.52 -18.56 0.82
N LEU A 123 6.14 -17.39 1.00
CA LEU A 123 7.19 -16.91 0.09
C LEU A 123 8.49 -17.71 0.29
N LEU A 124 8.87 -17.99 1.55
CA LEU A 124 10.08 -18.73 1.85
C LEU A 124 10.00 -20.16 1.28
N ASP A 125 8.88 -20.86 1.49
CA ASP A 125 8.63 -22.19 0.93
C ASP A 125 8.70 -22.18 -0.62
N ALA A 126 8.16 -21.12 -1.25
CA ALA A 126 8.24 -20.97 -2.70
C ALA A 126 9.68 -20.77 -3.20
N LEU A 127 10.47 -19.92 -2.52
CA LEU A 127 11.90 -19.72 -2.85
C LEU A 127 12.73 -20.98 -2.64
N GLU A 128 12.45 -21.73 -1.58
CA GLU A 128 13.12 -23.01 -1.32
C GLU A 128 12.83 -24.07 -2.39
N SER A 129 11.59 -24.08 -2.91
CA SER A 129 11.20 -25.03 -3.98
C SER A 129 12.00 -24.86 -5.28
N ILE A 130 12.65 -23.71 -5.48
CA ILE A 130 13.45 -23.37 -6.67
C ILE A 130 14.95 -23.16 -6.38
N GLY A 131 15.40 -23.55 -5.18
CA GLY A 131 16.84 -23.70 -4.87
C GLY A 131 17.41 -22.76 -3.82
N ALA A 132 16.64 -21.84 -3.23
CA ALA A 132 17.09 -21.08 -2.08
C ALA A 132 17.11 -21.94 -0.80
N LYS A 133 17.89 -21.52 0.19
CA LYS A 133 17.81 -22.01 1.57
C LYS A 133 17.36 -20.86 2.46
N CYS A 134 16.23 -21.03 3.14
CA CYS A 134 15.64 -20.02 3.99
C CYS A 134 15.63 -20.46 5.45
N VAL A 135 16.04 -19.60 6.37
CA VAL A 135 15.99 -19.84 7.81
C VAL A 135 15.22 -18.71 8.48
N SER A 136 14.24 -19.06 9.28
CA SER A 136 13.42 -18.10 10.03
C SER A 136 12.84 -18.75 11.28
N THR A 137 12.40 -17.96 12.24
CA THR A 137 11.62 -18.44 13.38
C THR A 137 10.14 -18.42 13.05
N ASN A 138 9.51 -19.56 12.93
CA ASN A 138 8.08 -19.71 12.60
C ASN A 138 7.66 -19.01 11.29
N GLY A 139 8.55 -18.88 10.32
CA GLY A 139 8.27 -18.20 9.06
C GLY A 139 8.12 -16.68 9.17
N MET A 140 8.70 -16.07 10.20
CA MET A 140 8.67 -14.62 10.47
C MET A 140 10.08 -14.02 10.43
N PRO A 141 10.24 -12.70 10.17
CA PRO A 141 11.54 -12.02 10.29
C PRO A 141 12.08 -12.04 11.72
N PRO A 142 13.41 -12.06 11.93
CA PRO A 142 14.46 -12.01 10.90
C PRO A 142 14.54 -13.29 10.06
N ILE A 143 14.83 -13.10 8.76
CA ILE A 143 14.92 -14.18 7.76
C ILE A 143 16.34 -14.21 7.20
N LYS A 144 16.92 -15.41 7.10
CA LYS A 144 18.19 -15.60 6.40
C LYS A 144 17.94 -16.34 5.11
N ILE A 145 18.41 -15.80 4.01
CA ILE A 145 18.31 -16.40 2.68
C ILE A 145 19.71 -16.64 2.12
N THR A 146 19.95 -17.86 1.68
CA THR A 146 21.24 -18.29 1.11
C THR A 146 20.99 -19.10 -0.16
N GLY A 147 21.87 -18.96 -1.12
CA GLY A 147 21.85 -19.75 -2.34
C GLY A 147 21.14 -19.02 -3.49
N LYS A 148 21.49 -19.45 -4.71
CA LYS A 148 21.00 -18.86 -5.95
C LYS A 148 19.84 -19.69 -6.50
N ILE A 149 18.65 -19.08 -6.56
CA ILE A 149 17.50 -19.72 -7.22
C ILE A 149 17.80 -19.92 -8.71
N LEU A 150 17.48 -21.10 -9.22
CA LEU A 150 17.66 -21.44 -10.62
C LEU A 150 16.40 -21.16 -11.46
N GLY A 151 15.26 -20.97 -10.82
CA GLY A 151 13.96 -20.93 -11.45
C GLY A 151 13.35 -22.33 -11.62
N GLY A 152 12.26 -22.41 -12.36
CA GLY A 152 11.51 -23.64 -12.56
C GLY A 152 10.03 -23.48 -12.22
N GLU A 153 9.38 -24.57 -11.82
CA GLU A 153 7.96 -24.55 -11.48
C GLU A 153 7.76 -24.21 -9.99
N VAL A 154 6.90 -23.23 -9.71
CA VAL A 154 6.58 -22.74 -8.36
C VAL A 154 5.09 -22.75 -8.14
N SER A 155 4.65 -23.25 -7.00
CA SER A 155 3.27 -23.13 -6.55
C SER A 155 3.21 -22.30 -5.26
N ILE A 156 2.28 -21.35 -5.20
CA ILE A 156 2.12 -20.48 -4.03
C ILE A 156 0.64 -20.23 -3.72
N PRO A 157 0.21 -20.17 -2.44
CA PRO A 157 -1.16 -19.80 -2.09
C PRO A 157 -1.43 -18.32 -2.36
N GLY A 158 -2.59 -18.01 -2.96
CA GLY A 158 -2.99 -16.66 -3.32
C GLY A 158 -3.71 -15.87 -2.21
N ASN A 159 -4.15 -16.53 -1.17
CA ASN A 159 -5.02 -15.99 -0.12
C ASN A 159 -4.31 -15.22 1.01
N PHE A 160 -2.97 -15.15 0.99
CA PHE A 160 -2.18 -14.45 2.02
C PHE A 160 -1.79 -13.03 1.59
N SER A 161 -1.06 -12.90 0.49
CA SER A 161 -0.58 -11.60 0.02
C SER A 161 -0.11 -11.64 -1.42
N SER A 162 -0.62 -10.71 -2.24
CA SER A 162 -0.13 -10.50 -3.62
C SER A 162 1.33 -10.07 -3.69
N GLN A 163 1.91 -9.55 -2.60
CA GLN A 163 3.31 -9.13 -2.56
C GLN A 163 4.29 -10.32 -2.65
N PHE A 164 3.89 -11.53 -2.19
CA PHE A 164 4.68 -12.75 -2.37
C PHE A 164 4.80 -13.10 -3.85
N ILE A 165 3.69 -12.99 -4.58
CA ILE A 165 3.63 -13.23 -6.00
C ILE A 165 4.44 -12.16 -6.75
N SER A 166 4.29 -10.89 -6.39
CA SER A 166 5.09 -9.79 -6.94
C SER A 166 6.59 -10.02 -6.78
N SER A 167 7.03 -10.54 -5.63
CA SER A 167 8.43 -10.89 -5.36
C SER A 167 8.95 -11.94 -6.36
N LEU A 168 8.19 -13.02 -6.57
CA LEU A 168 8.54 -14.08 -7.53
C LEU A 168 8.54 -13.58 -8.97
N LEU A 169 7.55 -12.77 -9.36
CA LEU A 169 7.47 -12.16 -10.70
C LEU A 169 8.71 -11.30 -10.98
N ILE A 170 9.11 -10.44 -10.03
CA ILE A 170 10.22 -9.50 -10.20
C ILE A 170 11.57 -10.23 -10.29
N CYS A 171 11.80 -11.29 -9.54
CA CYS A 171 13.07 -12.02 -9.59
C CYS A 171 13.14 -13.05 -10.74
N ALA A 172 12.00 -13.52 -11.25
CA ALA A 172 11.91 -14.56 -12.27
C ALA A 172 12.76 -14.34 -13.52
N PRO A 173 12.76 -13.13 -14.15
CA PRO A 173 13.57 -12.88 -15.35
C PRO A 173 15.07 -13.07 -15.15
N LEU A 174 15.54 -12.93 -13.91
CA LEU A 174 16.95 -12.97 -13.55
C LEU A 174 17.43 -14.39 -13.17
N THR A 175 16.54 -15.38 -13.23
CA THR A 175 16.85 -16.80 -13.02
C THR A 175 17.25 -17.50 -14.33
N GLU A 176 17.99 -18.59 -14.24
CA GLU A 176 18.50 -19.30 -15.42
C GLU A 176 17.38 -19.96 -16.25
N LYS A 177 16.33 -20.47 -15.57
CA LYS A 177 15.23 -21.22 -16.22
C LYS A 177 13.95 -20.41 -16.36
N GLY A 178 13.91 -19.17 -15.86
CA GLY A 178 12.65 -18.47 -15.66
C GLY A 178 11.79 -19.13 -14.57
N ILE A 179 10.57 -18.62 -14.38
CA ILE A 179 9.62 -19.19 -13.39
C ILE A 179 8.28 -19.47 -14.06
N SER A 180 7.79 -20.70 -13.89
CA SER A 180 6.39 -21.09 -14.14
C SER A 180 5.64 -21.03 -12.82
N LEU A 181 4.85 -19.97 -12.64
CA LEU A 181 4.18 -19.66 -11.38
C LEU A 181 2.72 -20.15 -11.40
N ASN A 182 2.37 -21.05 -10.48
CA ASN A 182 1.01 -21.52 -10.26
C ASN A 182 0.47 -20.95 -8.94
N ILE A 183 -0.60 -20.18 -9.02
CA ILE A 183 -1.27 -19.60 -7.85
C ILE A 183 -2.41 -20.54 -7.45
N LYS A 184 -2.29 -21.09 -6.27
CA LYS A 184 -3.32 -21.93 -5.65
C LYS A 184 -4.29 -21.04 -4.87
N GLU A 185 -5.49 -21.57 -4.63
CA GLU A 185 -6.56 -20.89 -3.88
C GLU A 185 -7.04 -19.59 -4.56
N ASN A 186 -7.83 -18.82 -3.85
CA ASN A 186 -8.33 -17.55 -4.36
C ASN A 186 -7.32 -16.44 -4.10
N LEU A 187 -6.91 -15.77 -5.17
CA LEU A 187 -6.01 -14.63 -5.07
C LEU A 187 -6.74 -13.40 -4.53
N VAL A 188 -6.19 -12.82 -3.46
CA VAL A 188 -6.61 -11.53 -2.92
C VAL A 188 -5.74 -10.40 -3.47
N SER A 189 -6.28 -9.19 -3.49
CA SER A 189 -5.53 -8.00 -3.93
C SER A 189 -4.94 -8.15 -5.34
N LYS A 190 -5.74 -8.69 -6.28
CA LYS A 190 -5.35 -8.95 -7.68
C LYS A 190 -4.72 -7.74 -8.39
N PRO A 191 -5.23 -6.50 -8.26
CA PRO A 191 -4.69 -5.35 -8.98
C PRO A 191 -3.22 -5.05 -8.69
N TYR A 192 -2.68 -5.50 -7.54
CA TYR A 192 -1.25 -5.35 -7.27
C TYR A 192 -0.36 -6.30 -8.11
N ILE A 193 -0.93 -7.41 -8.63
CA ILE A 193 -0.25 -8.24 -9.62
C ILE A 193 -0.23 -7.53 -10.95
N ASP A 194 -1.35 -6.93 -11.35
CA ASP A 194 -1.45 -6.14 -12.59
C ASP A 194 -0.48 -4.95 -12.55
N ALA A 195 -0.41 -4.25 -11.42
CA ALA A 195 0.56 -3.18 -11.20
C ALA A 195 2.01 -3.68 -11.32
N THR A 196 2.33 -4.86 -10.79
CA THR A 196 3.67 -5.45 -10.92
C THR A 196 3.98 -5.76 -12.38
N ILE A 197 3.07 -6.44 -13.09
CA ILE A 197 3.25 -6.80 -14.50
C ILE A 197 3.35 -5.55 -15.39
N ALA A 198 2.52 -4.52 -15.13
CA ALA A 198 2.57 -3.25 -15.85
C ALA A 198 3.92 -2.55 -15.65
N THR A 199 4.42 -2.51 -14.41
CA THR A 199 5.73 -1.90 -14.13
C THR A 199 6.86 -2.70 -14.79
N MET A 200 6.86 -4.05 -14.69
CA MET A 200 7.84 -4.91 -15.37
C MET A 200 7.87 -4.66 -16.89
N ARG A 201 6.70 -4.49 -17.49
CA ARG A 201 6.58 -4.19 -18.94
C ARG A 201 7.23 -2.84 -19.29
N ASN A 202 7.06 -1.82 -18.45
CA ASN A 202 7.72 -0.53 -18.64
C ASN A 202 9.26 -0.64 -18.58
N PHE A 203 9.76 -1.58 -17.78
CA PHE A 203 11.19 -1.92 -17.72
C PHE A 203 11.60 -3.02 -18.73
N GLY A 204 10.80 -3.24 -19.78
CA GLY A 204 11.14 -4.10 -20.93
C GLY A 204 11.00 -5.61 -20.68
N VAL A 205 10.39 -6.05 -19.59
CA VAL A 205 10.18 -7.47 -19.27
C VAL A 205 8.71 -7.87 -19.50
N GLY A 206 8.52 -8.90 -20.32
CA GLY A 206 7.21 -9.48 -20.60
C GLY A 206 6.86 -10.63 -19.65
N VAL A 207 5.59 -10.71 -19.27
CA VAL A 207 5.02 -11.81 -18.49
C VAL A 207 3.96 -12.51 -19.36
N GLN A 208 4.12 -13.79 -19.56
CA GLN A 208 3.14 -14.61 -20.28
C GLN A 208 2.06 -15.08 -19.30
N THR A 209 0.82 -14.70 -19.53
CA THR A 209 -0.33 -15.10 -18.74
C THR A 209 -1.07 -16.23 -19.44
N PHE A 210 -1.05 -17.44 -18.89
CA PHE A 210 -1.82 -18.57 -19.40
C PHE A 210 -3.25 -18.58 -18.88
N ILE A 211 -3.41 -18.32 -17.57
CA ILE A 211 -4.71 -18.20 -16.91
C ILE A 211 -4.59 -17.01 -15.97
N PRO A 212 -5.37 -15.93 -16.17
CA PRO A 212 -5.34 -14.75 -15.32
C PRO A 212 -5.48 -15.10 -13.83
N TYR A 213 -4.59 -14.57 -13.02
CA TYR A 213 -4.51 -14.75 -11.56
C TYR A 213 -4.34 -16.20 -11.08
N LYS A 214 -3.96 -17.12 -11.99
CA LYS A 214 -3.74 -18.54 -11.69
C LYS A 214 -2.43 -19.07 -12.23
N LYS A 215 -2.05 -18.75 -13.47
CA LYS A 215 -0.85 -19.31 -14.10
C LYS A 215 -0.13 -18.31 -14.97
N TYR A 216 1.13 -18.07 -14.62
CA TYR A 216 2.06 -17.17 -15.34
C TYR A 216 3.33 -17.89 -15.70
N TYR A 217 4.00 -17.43 -16.77
CA TYR A 217 5.36 -17.83 -17.09
C TYR A 217 6.20 -16.60 -17.41
N ILE A 218 7.37 -16.55 -16.83
CA ILE A 218 8.35 -15.50 -17.04
C ILE A 218 9.65 -16.17 -17.48
N SER A 219 9.99 -16.03 -18.75
CA SER A 219 11.26 -16.50 -19.29
C SER A 219 12.44 -15.67 -18.76
N PRO A 220 13.68 -16.18 -18.85
CA PRO A 220 14.86 -15.36 -18.61
C PRO A 220 14.89 -14.12 -19.52
N GLN A 221 15.02 -12.94 -18.92
CA GLN A 221 15.04 -11.64 -19.60
C GLN A 221 15.90 -10.66 -18.79
N ILE A 222 16.22 -9.54 -19.39
CA ILE A 222 17.00 -8.46 -18.75
C ILE A 222 16.11 -7.23 -18.67
N TYR A 223 16.02 -6.63 -17.48
CA TYR A 223 15.39 -5.34 -17.29
C TYR A 223 16.16 -4.24 -18.01
N LYS A 224 15.44 -3.31 -18.64
CA LYS A 224 16.01 -2.19 -19.39
C LYS A 224 15.83 -0.90 -18.64
N SER A 225 16.86 -0.06 -18.65
CA SER A 225 16.74 1.30 -18.12
C SER A 225 15.66 2.08 -18.84
N THR A 226 14.92 2.85 -18.08
CA THR A 226 13.81 3.66 -18.57
C THR A 226 13.59 4.89 -17.70
N THR A 227 12.82 5.85 -18.21
CA THR A 227 12.18 6.87 -17.39
C THR A 227 10.78 6.40 -17.04
N PHE A 228 10.46 6.37 -15.76
CA PHE A 228 9.16 5.94 -15.24
C PHE A 228 8.55 7.03 -14.36
N THR A 229 7.33 7.47 -14.66
CA THR A 229 6.62 8.44 -13.84
C THR A 229 5.60 7.72 -12.95
N VAL A 230 5.72 7.92 -11.65
CA VAL A 230 4.80 7.35 -10.65
C VAL A 230 3.48 8.14 -10.69
N PRO A 231 2.32 7.47 -10.87
CA PRO A 231 1.01 8.12 -10.81
C PRO A 231 0.64 8.51 -9.37
N ILE A 232 -0.45 9.26 -9.18
CA ILE A 232 -1.01 9.49 -7.84
C ILE A 232 -1.44 8.18 -7.17
N ASP A 233 -1.49 8.19 -5.83
CA ASP A 233 -1.91 7.05 -5.02
C ASP A 233 -3.42 7.05 -4.79
N PHE A 234 -4.16 6.15 -5.43
CA PHE A 234 -5.61 6.03 -5.23
C PHE A 234 -6.00 5.63 -3.80
N SER A 235 -5.12 4.96 -3.04
CA SER A 235 -5.37 4.73 -1.61
C SER A 235 -5.34 6.04 -0.81
N SER A 236 -4.39 6.94 -1.11
CA SER A 236 -4.31 8.28 -0.50
C SER A 236 -5.42 9.18 -1.04
N LEU A 237 -5.73 9.06 -2.33
CA LEU A 237 -6.86 9.75 -2.94
C LEU A 237 -8.17 9.40 -2.25
N ALA A 238 -8.42 8.12 -1.93
CA ALA A 238 -9.62 7.69 -1.21
C ALA A 238 -9.75 8.37 0.17
N ILE A 239 -8.64 8.60 0.87
CA ILE A 239 -8.60 9.35 2.12
C ILE A 239 -8.99 10.82 1.88
N LEU A 240 -8.40 11.46 0.87
CA LEU A 240 -8.72 12.85 0.50
C LEU A 240 -10.15 13.01 0.00
N LEU A 241 -10.68 12.06 -0.77
CA LEU A 241 -12.07 12.03 -1.20
C LEU A 241 -13.03 11.91 -0.01
N SER A 242 -12.71 11.03 0.96
CA SER A 242 -13.51 10.90 2.19
C SER A 242 -13.46 12.19 3.02
N ALA A 243 -12.30 12.87 3.07
CA ALA A 243 -12.18 14.18 3.69
C ALA A 243 -13.04 15.22 2.97
N SER A 244 -13.05 15.21 1.63
CA SER A 244 -13.89 16.08 0.82
C SER A 244 -15.39 15.83 1.06
N VAL A 245 -15.81 14.56 1.12
CA VAL A 245 -17.21 14.16 1.36
C VAL A 245 -17.72 14.62 2.73
N LEU A 246 -16.90 14.53 3.77
CA LEU A 246 -17.28 14.84 5.15
C LEU A 246 -17.07 16.32 5.50
N ASN A 247 -15.98 16.92 5.03
CA ASN A 247 -15.50 18.22 5.52
C ASN A 247 -15.24 19.25 4.39
N GLY A 248 -15.40 18.86 3.12
CA GLY A 248 -15.02 19.71 1.98
C GLY A 248 -16.01 20.83 1.71
N LYS A 249 -15.47 22.04 1.48
CA LYS A 249 -16.17 23.20 0.96
C LYS A 249 -15.29 23.84 -0.11
N ASN A 250 -15.60 23.59 -1.39
CA ASN A 250 -14.73 23.99 -2.51
C ASN A 250 -13.31 23.41 -2.39
N PHE A 251 -13.21 22.11 -2.08
CA PHE A 251 -11.95 21.42 -1.94
C PHE A 251 -11.66 20.62 -3.22
N VAL A 252 -10.55 20.96 -3.90
CA VAL A 252 -10.13 20.38 -5.18
C VAL A 252 -8.87 19.56 -4.97
N ILE A 253 -8.84 18.34 -5.50
CA ILE A 253 -7.69 17.45 -5.44
C ILE A 253 -7.01 17.42 -6.81
N HIS A 254 -5.70 17.66 -6.85
CA HIS A 254 -4.90 17.64 -8.06
C HIS A 254 -3.98 16.41 -8.11
N GLY A 255 -3.65 15.97 -9.32
CA GLY A 255 -2.61 15.00 -9.56
C GLY A 255 -2.77 14.20 -10.84
N ASN A 256 -1.68 13.70 -11.36
CA ASN A 256 -1.66 12.88 -12.57
C ASN A 256 -2.18 11.47 -12.24
N ILE A 257 -3.39 11.17 -12.71
CA ILE A 257 -4.03 9.87 -12.51
C ILE A 257 -3.27 8.76 -13.21
N GLY A 258 -2.72 9.03 -14.40
CA GLY A 258 -2.01 8.04 -15.23
C GLY A 258 -2.95 6.93 -15.73
N ASN A 259 -2.34 5.97 -16.46
CA ASN A 259 -3.07 4.82 -17.05
C ASN A 259 -2.60 3.48 -16.45
N LEU A 260 -1.96 3.51 -15.28
CA LEU A 260 -1.45 2.31 -14.64
C LEU A 260 -2.51 1.72 -13.69
N PRO A 261 -2.73 0.38 -13.69
CA PRO A 261 -3.81 -0.23 -12.93
C PRO A 261 -3.64 -0.04 -11.41
N GLN A 262 -4.66 0.48 -10.75
CA GLN A 262 -4.75 0.61 -9.31
C GLN A 262 -6.10 0.10 -8.81
N GLY A 263 -6.12 -0.89 -7.92
CA GLY A 263 -7.38 -1.49 -7.46
C GLY A 263 -8.27 -0.53 -6.68
N ASP A 264 -7.67 0.48 -6.06
CA ASP A 264 -8.38 1.44 -5.23
C ASP A 264 -9.12 2.52 -6.06
N GLU A 265 -9.00 2.52 -7.39
CA GLU A 265 -9.82 3.32 -8.31
C GLU A 265 -11.32 3.06 -8.10
N VAL A 266 -11.69 1.85 -7.72
CA VAL A 266 -13.08 1.45 -7.40
C VAL A 266 -13.73 2.32 -6.32
N PHE A 267 -12.94 3.11 -5.58
CA PHE A 267 -13.50 4.01 -4.57
C PHE A 267 -14.36 5.12 -5.18
N ILE A 268 -14.10 5.53 -6.41
CA ILE A 268 -14.93 6.48 -7.15
C ILE A 268 -16.32 5.87 -7.39
N ASP A 269 -16.37 4.63 -7.89
CA ASP A 269 -17.63 3.92 -8.12
C ASP A 269 -18.41 3.69 -6.80
N ILE A 270 -17.68 3.41 -5.71
CA ILE A 270 -18.27 3.28 -4.37
C ILE A 270 -18.91 4.61 -3.93
N LEU A 271 -18.22 5.73 -4.12
CA LEU A 271 -18.76 7.05 -3.79
C LEU A 271 -20.00 7.39 -4.61
N GLU A 272 -20.03 7.06 -5.90
CA GLU A 272 -21.20 7.24 -6.76
C GLU A 272 -22.40 6.40 -6.30
N GLN A 273 -22.16 5.14 -5.90
CA GLN A 273 -23.19 4.29 -5.29
C GLN A 273 -23.74 4.87 -3.97
N LEU A 274 -22.89 5.55 -3.20
CA LEU A 274 -23.29 6.26 -1.99
C LEU A 274 -24.04 7.56 -2.28
N GLY A 275 -24.17 7.98 -3.56
CA GLY A 275 -24.87 9.18 -4.01
C GLY A 275 -23.97 10.43 -4.10
N VAL A 276 -22.66 10.27 -4.00
CA VAL A 276 -21.69 11.35 -4.18
C VAL A 276 -21.41 11.52 -5.68
N LYS A 277 -21.41 12.75 -6.18
CA LYS A 277 -20.95 13.01 -7.54
C LYS A 277 -19.47 13.33 -7.52
N VAL A 278 -18.67 12.49 -8.18
CA VAL A 278 -17.24 12.71 -8.37
C VAL A 278 -16.99 13.12 -9.82
N SER A 279 -16.32 14.23 -10.03
CA SER A 279 -15.90 14.67 -11.36
C SER A 279 -14.40 14.57 -11.46
N VAL A 280 -13.94 13.79 -12.44
CA VAL A 280 -12.53 13.55 -12.71
C VAL A 280 -12.19 14.18 -14.05
N ASP A 281 -11.28 15.12 -14.04
CA ASP A 281 -10.64 15.70 -15.22
C ASP A 281 -9.16 15.28 -15.26
N GLU A 282 -8.41 15.59 -16.30
CA GLU A 282 -7.03 15.09 -16.49
C GLU A 282 -6.11 15.31 -15.28
N GLU A 283 -6.26 16.43 -14.57
CA GLU A 283 -5.42 16.81 -13.42
C GLU A 283 -6.22 17.22 -12.18
N GLN A 284 -7.55 17.17 -12.22
CA GLN A 284 -8.40 17.67 -11.14
C GLN A 284 -9.50 16.67 -10.80
N ILE A 285 -9.73 16.50 -9.50
CA ILE A 285 -10.82 15.71 -8.98
C ILE A 285 -11.62 16.55 -8.01
N THR A 286 -12.92 16.67 -8.27
CA THR A 286 -13.85 17.42 -7.42
C THR A 286 -14.99 16.54 -6.94
N VAL A 287 -15.52 16.87 -5.77
CA VAL A 287 -16.57 16.09 -5.10
C VAL A 287 -17.75 17.00 -4.78
N GLN A 288 -18.94 16.56 -5.17
CA GLN A 288 -20.20 17.15 -4.73
C GLN A 288 -20.93 16.11 -3.85
N SER A 289 -20.89 16.34 -2.53
CA SER A 289 -21.48 15.43 -1.55
C SER A 289 -22.88 15.89 -1.16
N PRO A 290 -23.91 15.02 -1.20
CA PRO A 290 -25.22 15.33 -0.64
C PRO A 290 -25.13 15.44 0.88
N GLU A 291 -26.18 15.97 1.51
CA GLU A 291 -26.26 16.07 2.98
C GLU A 291 -26.23 14.69 3.64
N LYS A 292 -26.92 13.73 3.06
CA LYS A 292 -26.96 12.33 3.48
C LYS A 292 -26.54 11.42 2.35
N LEU A 293 -25.78 10.39 2.68
CA LEU A 293 -25.32 9.35 1.77
C LEU A 293 -26.26 8.14 1.83
N ASN A 294 -26.34 7.40 0.75
CA ASN A 294 -26.92 6.06 0.78
C ASN A 294 -26.04 5.14 1.65
N GLY A 295 -26.51 3.91 1.91
CA GLY A 295 -25.66 2.84 2.38
C GLY A 295 -25.45 1.82 1.27
N GLY A 296 -24.84 0.69 1.60
CA GLY A 296 -24.63 -0.37 0.62
C GLY A 296 -23.74 -1.49 1.13
N ARG A 297 -23.59 -2.53 0.30
CA ARG A 297 -22.69 -3.65 0.54
C ARG A 297 -21.54 -3.62 -0.46
N PHE A 298 -20.31 -3.62 0.05
CA PHE A 298 -19.09 -3.39 -0.72
C PHE A 298 -18.09 -4.52 -0.50
N ASP A 299 -17.65 -5.15 -1.58
CA ASP A 299 -16.62 -6.18 -1.58
C ASP A 299 -15.23 -5.52 -1.74
N LEU A 300 -14.40 -5.60 -0.71
CA LEU A 300 -13.05 -5.05 -0.71
C LEU A 300 -11.95 -6.12 -0.83
N SER A 301 -12.25 -7.30 -1.37
CA SER A 301 -11.27 -8.38 -1.56
C SER A 301 -10.04 -7.96 -2.39
N ASN A 302 -10.22 -7.04 -3.32
CA ASN A 302 -9.17 -6.51 -4.19
C ASN A 302 -8.58 -5.17 -3.71
N SER A 303 -9.27 -4.47 -2.78
CA SER A 303 -8.92 -3.10 -2.36
C SER A 303 -9.01 -2.93 -0.84
N PRO A 304 -8.24 -3.73 -0.06
CA PRO A 304 -8.35 -3.73 1.40
C PRO A 304 -7.96 -2.41 2.06
N ASP A 305 -7.22 -1.58 1.35
CA ASP A 305 -6.78 -0.27 1.85
C ASP A 305 -7.91 0.79 1.80
N LEU A 306 -9.03 0.47 1.13
CA LEU A 306 -10.25 1.27 1.14
C LEU A 306 -11.15 1.04 2.37
N LEU A 307 -10.87 0.00 3.18
CA LEU A 307 -11.64 -0.27 4.40
C LEU A 307 -11.71 0.95 5.35
N PRO A 308 -10.62 1.62 5.73
CA PRO A 308 -10.69 2.78 6.62
C PRO A 308 -11.41 4.00 6.02
N PRO A 309 -11.12 4.48 4.80
CA PRO A 309 -11.80 5.64 4.24
C PRO A 309 -13.30 5.39 4.00
N LEU A 310 -13.72 4.18 3.63
CA LEU A 310 -15.13 3.84 3.48
C LEU A 310 -15.84 3.79 4.84
N ALA A 311 -15.18 3.24 5.87
CA ALA A 311 -15.78 3.07 7.18
C ALA A 311 -16.22 4.40 7.83
N ILE A 312 -15.44 5.47 7.71
CA ILE A 312 -15.79 6.76 8.30
C ILE A 312 -16.97 7.46 7.59
N LEU A 313 -17.27 7.11 6.34
CA LEU A 313 -18.42 7.66 5.62
C LEU A 313 -19.76 7.23 6.24
N ALA A 314 -19.76 6.17 7.04
CA ALA A 314 -20.93 5.74 7.80
C ALA A 314 -21.52 6.84 8.72
N MET A 315 -20.73 7.84 9.10
CA MET A 315 -21.24 9.02 9.86
C MET A 315 -22.31 9.81 9.09
N LYS A 316 -22.35 9.68 7.78
CA LYS A 316 -23.23 10.50 6.92
C LYS A 316 -24.31 9.67 6.21
N THR A 317 -24.29 8.32 6.36
CA THR A 317 -25.24 7.44 5.65
C THR A 317 -26.60 7.30 6.33
N ILE A 318 -27.64 7.07 5.54
CA ILE A 318 -28.99 6.76 6.03
C ILE A 318 -29.21 5.26 6.23
N ASN A 319 -28.53 4.42 5.48
CA ASN A 319 -28.55 2.97 5.59
C ASN A 319 -27.16 2.45 5.98
N PRO A 320 -27.02 1.21 6.49
CA PRO A 320 -25.73 0.63 6.84
C PRO A 320 -24.75 0.57 5.66
N ILE A 321 -23.46 0.68 5.98
CA ILE A 321 -22.36 0.23 5.12
C ILE A 321 -21.95 -1.16 5.58
N GLU A 322 -22.07 -2.16 4.72
CA GLU A 322 -21.58 -3.51 4.93
C GLU A 322 -20.31 -3.71 4.07
N ILE A 323 -19.17 -3.94 4.70
CA ILE A 323 -17.89 -4.24 4.04
C ILE A 323 -17.60 -5.73 4.20
N VAL A 324 -17.32 -6.42 3.09
CA VAL A 324 -17.17 -7.88 3.05
C VAL A 324 -15.90 -8.31 2.32
N ASN A 325 -15.51 -9.58 2.50
CA ASN A 325 -14.39 -10.24 1.82
C ASN A 325 -13.03 -9.57 2.06
N VAL A 326 -12.83 -8.93 3.22
CA VAL A 326 -11.61 -8.18 3.54
C VAL A 326 -10.81 -8.77 4.72
N LYS A 327 -10.98 -10.07 5.00
CA LYS A 327 -10.28 -10.78 6.10
C LYS A 327 -8.77 -10.51 6.14
N HIS A 328 -8.14 -10.39 4.98
CA HIS A 328 -6.69 -10.11 4.88
C HIS A 328 -6.28 -8.71 5.37
N ALA A 329 -7.23 -7.80 5.63
CA ALA A 329 -6.96 -6.53 6.31
C ALA A 329 -6.58 -6.70 7.78
N ARG A 330 -6.84 -7.88 8.38
CA ARG A 330 -6.37 -8.24 9.73
C ARG A 330 -4.87 -8.52 9.79
N LEU A 331 -4.23 -8.77 8.65
CA LEU A 331 -2.81 -9.12 8.53
C LEU A 331 -1.95 -7.96 7.97
N LYS A 332 -2.49 -6.74 8.00
CA LYS A 332 -1.79 -5.51 7.59
C LYS A 332 -0.89 -5.01 8.72
N GLU A 333 -0.70 -3.71 8.83
CA GLU A 333 0.04 -3.06 9.92
C GLU A 333 -0.56 -3.41 11.30
N THR A 334 -1.88 -3.52 11.33
CA THR A 334 -2.71 -3.87 12.48
C THR A 334 -3.89 -4.74 12.03
N ASP A 335 -4.68 -5.24 12.97
CA ASP A 335 -6.02 -5.77 12.66
C ASP A 335 -6.99 -4.60 12.43
N ARG A 336 -7.03 -4.10 11.19
CA ARG A 336 -7.83 -2.92 10.81
C ARG A 336 -9.33 -3.11 11.07
N ILE A 337 -9.84 -4.33 10.96
CA ILE A 337 -11.27 -4.61 11.19
C ILE A 337 -11.63 -4.41 12.66
N SER A 338 -10.89 -5.04 13.56
CA SER A 338 -11.14 -4.92 15.00
C SER A 338 -10.91 -3.52 15.53
N ILE A 339 -9.85 -2.82 15.06
CA ILE A 339 -9.57 -1.47 15.52
C ILE A 339 -10.64 -0.50 15.03
N LEU A 340 -11.06 -0.56 13.77
CA LEU A 340 -12.14 0.29 13.27
C LEU A 340 -13.45 0.04 14.02
N ALA A 341 -13.82 -1.23 14.26
CA ALA A 341 -15.01 -1.56 15.03
C ALA A 341 -14.98 -0.92 16.42
N ARG A 342 -13.86 -1.06 17.12
CA ARG A 342 -13.67 -0.53 18.49
C ARG A 342 -13.62 1.00 18.52
N GLU A 343 -12.81 1.61 17.66
CA GLU A 343 -12.56 3.04 17.73
C GLU A 343 -13.74 3.87 17.21
N LEU A 344 -14.38 3.43 16.12
CA LEU A 344 -15.54 4.12 15.56
C LEU A 344 -16.78 4.03 16.48
N ALA A 345 -16.89 2.98 17.29
CA ALA A 345 -17.93 2.88 18.30
C ALA A 345 -17.81 3.99 19.36
N LYS A 346 -16.60 4.43 19.71
CA LYS A 346 -16.39 5.52 20.69
C LYS A 346 -16.99 6.85 20.24
N ILE A 347 -16.95 7.12 18.92
CA ILE A 347 -17.50 8.35 18.33
C ILE A 347 -18.99 8.24 17.98
N GLY A 348 -19.61 7.10 18.28
CA GLY A 348 -21.06 6.92 18.13
C GLY A 348 -21.50 6.19 16.88
N ILE A 349 -20.62 5.64 16.05
CA ILE A 349 -20.98 4.73 14.96
C ILE A 349 -21.35 3.37 15.58
N LYS A 350 -22.49 2.80 15.21
CA LYS A 350 -22.81 1.43 15.57
C LYS A 350 -22.01 0.48 14.69
N THR A 351 -21.21 -0.36 15.31
CA THR A 351 -20.31 -1.28 14.62
C THR A 351 -20.67 -2.72 14.92
N GLN A 352 -20.64 -3.59 13.90
CA GLN A 352 -20.70 -5.03 14.04
C GLN A 352 -19.52 -5.65 13.33
N GLU A 353 -18.56 -6.13 14.09
CA GLU A 353 -17.41 -6.85 13.56
C GLU A 353 -17.81 -8.22 13.03
N LYS A 354 -17.29 -8.56 11.84
CA LYS A 354 -17.39 -9.88 11.21
C LYS A 354 -16.00 -10.48 11.03
N GLU A 355 -15.90 -11.76 10.82
CA GLU A 355 -14.61 -12.43 10.59
C GLU A 355 -13.85 -11.83 9.38
N ASP A 356 -14.59 -11.53 8.30
CA ASP A 356 -14.07 -11.05 7.01
C ASP A 356 -14.52 -9.64 6.63
N GLY A 357 -15.07 -8.87 7.62
CA GLY A 357 -15.60 -7.55 7.30
C GLY A 357 -16.19 -6.79 8.48
N LEU A 358 -17.01 -5.80 8.19
CA LEU A 358 -17.54 -4.85 9.17
C LEU A 358 -18.89 -4.30 8.70
N ILE A 359 -19.87 -4.23 9.59
CA ILE A 359 -21.11 -3.49 9.36
C ILE A 359 -21.09 -2.22 10.21
N LEU A 360 -21.44 -1.11 9.59
CA LEU A 360 -21.39 0.23 10.19
C LEU A 360 -22.72 0.95 9.95
N GLU A 361 -23.32 1.44 11.02
CA GLU A 361 -24.55 2.21 10.97
C GLU A 361 -24.37 3.58 11.60
N SER A 362 -24.92 4.59 10.94
CA SER A 362 -25.02 5.94 11.50
C SER A 362 -25.86 5.95 12.78
N SER A 363 -25.61 6.91 13.64
CA SER A 363 -26.44 7.15 14.83
C SER A 363 -26.70 8.64 15.03
N ASN A 364 -27.63 8.97 15.94
CA ASN A 364 -27.89 10.34 16.33
C ASN A 364 -27.02 10.84 17.50
N GLY A 365 -26.08 9.99 17.98
CA GLY A 365 -25.30 10.24 19.20
C GLY A 365 -23.80 10.44 18.91
N PHE A 366 -23.45 11.14 17.85
CA PHE A 366 -22.03 11.43 17.55
C PHE A 366 -21.41 12.34 18.59
N ARG A 367 -20.16 12.05 18.95
CA ARG A 367 -19.38 12.80 19.94
C ARG A 367 -17.89 12.69 19.66
N GLY A 368 -17.11 13.69 20.10
CA GLY A 368 -15.66 13.61 20.13
C GLY A 368 -15.18 12.52 21.09
N ALA A 369 -14.02 11.92 20.79
CA ALA A 369 -13.41 10.87 21.59
C ALA A 369 -11.89 10.80 21.40
N SER A 370 -11.22 10.07 22.30
CA SER A 370 -9.83 9.69 22.13
C SER A 370 -9.75 8.38 21.30
N LEU A 371 -9.11 8.47 20.13
CA LEU A 371 -8.97 7.40 19.16
C LEU A 371 -7.52 6.93 19.11
N ASN A 372 -7.34 5.61 19.09
CA ASN A 372 -6.02 4.98 19.02
C ASN A 372 -5.81 4.34 17.65
N SER A 373 -4.85 4.82 16.88
CA SER A 373 -4.54 4.28 15.54
C SER A 373 -3.61 3.05 15.57
N GLU A 374 -3.06 2.71 16.74
CA GLU A 374 -2.11 1.59 16.93
C GLU A 374 -0.95 1.59 15.92
N ASN A 375 -0.40 2.78 15.63
CA ASN A 375 0.66 3.02 14.65
C ASN A 375 0.28 2.66 13.19
N ASP A 376 -1.01 2.55 12.86
CA ASP A 376 -1.47 2.40 11.48
C ASP A 376 -1.77 3.78 10.88
N HIS A 377 -0.98 4.16 9.87
CA HIS A 377 -1.07 5.44 9.19
C HIS A 377 -2.43 5.71 8.55
N ARG A 378 -3.11 4.67 8.00
CA ARG A 378 -4.43 4.83 7.40
C ARG A 378 -5.50 5.07 8.45
N LEU A 379 -5.43 4.36 9.58
CA LEU A 379 -6.33 4.58 10.71
C LEU A 379 -6.12 5.97 11.29
N PHE A 380 -4.86 6.39 11.48
CA PHE A 380 -4.57 7.75 11.95
C PHE A 380 -5.23 8.81 11.06
N MET A 381 -5.00 8.74 9.75
CA MET A 381 -5.53 9.74 8.80
C MET A 381 -7.06 9.78 8.80
N VAL A 382 -7.74 8.64 8.76
CA VAL A 382 -9.22 8.63 8.75
C VAL A 382 -9.82 9.03 10.10
N PHE A 383 -9.16 8.74 11.21
CA PHE A 383 -9.59 9.23 12.52
C PHE A 383 -9.43 10.74 12.66
N CYS A 384 -8.38 11.34 12.06
CA CYS A 384 -8.27 12.79 11.96
C CYS A 384 -9.42 13.38 11.15
N ILE A 385 -9.77 12.77 10.00
CA ILE A 385 -10.90 13.23 9.16
C ILE A 385 -12.23 13.13 9.92
N ALA A 386 -12.47 12.04 10.64
CA ALA A 386 -13.64 11.90 11.50
C ALA A 386 -13.66 12.95 12.61
N GLY A 387 -12.51 13.24 13.22
CA GLY A 387 -12.35 14.28 14.22
C GLY A 387 -12.62 15.68 13.68
N MET A 388 -12.20 16.00 12.45
CA MET A 388 -12.53 17.27 11.79
C MET A 388 -14.03 17.43 11.56
N TYR A 389 -14.75 16.36 11.28
CA TYR A 389 -16.20 16.37 11.12
C TYR A 389 -16.94 16.58 12.45
N LEU A 390 -16.49 15.92 13.52
CA LEU A 390 -17.15 15.93 14.82
C LEU A 390 -16.69 17.08 15.74
N GLY A 391 -15.38 17.33 15.79
CA GLY A 391 -14.72 18.16 16.79
C GLY A 391 -14.33 17.36 18.06
N ASP A 392 -13.53 17.98 18.92
CA ASP A 392 -13.14 17.49 20.24
C ASP A 392 -12.60 16.05 20.27
N CYS A 393 -11.82 15.68 19.24
CA CYS A 393 -11.14 14.38 19.16
C CYS A 393 -9.66 14.50 19.50
N THR A 394 -9.10 13.42 20.03
CA THR A 394 -7.65 13.19 20.04
C THR A 394 -7.33 11.91 19.29
N VAL A 395 -6.21 11.90 18.54
CA VAL A 395 -5.76 10.73 17.80
C VAL A 395 -4.30 10.46 18.11
N THR A 396 -3.96 9.20 18.47
CA THR A 396 -2.57 8.82 18.79
C THR A 396 -1.75 8.46 17.55
N ASP A 397 -0.43 8.41 17.71
CA ASP A 397 0.55 7.86 16.77
C ASP A 397 0.68 8.65 15.46
N HIS A 398 0.74 9.97 15.56
CA HIS A 398 0.82 10.86 14.40
C HIS A 398 2.06 10.61 13.52
N GLU A 399 3.15 10.09 14.08
CA GLU A 399 4.35 9.75 13.32
C GLU A 399 4.10 8.64 12.26
N SER A 400 3.04 7.85 12.44
CA SER A 400 2.67 6.78 11.50
C SER A 400 2.43 7.27 10.06
N VAL A 401 2.02 8.53 9.86
CA VAL A 401 1.81 9.11 8.52
C VAL A 401 3.07 9.09 7.65
N ALA A 402 4.27 9.06 8.28
CA ALA A 402 5.54 8.96 7.57
C ALA A 402 5.64 7.72 6.65
N VAL A 403 4.81 6.70 6.88
CA VAL A 403 4.77 5.46 6.10
C VAL A 403 4.24 5.65 4.68
N SER A 404 3.25 6.54 4.48
CA SER A 404 2.61 6.70 3.16
C SER A 404 2.22 8.11 2.77
N TYR A 405 2.09 9.04 3.73
CA TYR A 405 1.73 10.44 3.49
C TYR A 405 2.43 11.36 4.49
N PRO A 406 3.76 11.54 4.40
CA PRO A 406 4.54 12.24 5.42
C PRO A 406 4.03 13.64 5.76
N ASN A 407 3.52 14.37 4.76
CA ASN A 407 3.07 15.75 4.91
C ASN A 407 1.57 15.87 5.25
N PHE A 408 0.87 14.78 5.57
CA PHE A 408 -0.59 14.77 5.78
C PHE A 408 -1.07 15.87 6.72
N ILE A 409 -0.52 15.97 7.93
CA ILE A 409 -0.95 16.97 8.92
C ILE A 409 -0.69 18.40 8.43
N THR A 410 0.50 18.64 7.89
CA THR A 410 0.89 19.97 7.41
C THR A 410 0.00 20.44 6.26
N GLU A 411 -0.26 19.54 5.30
CA GLU A 411 -1.09 19.86 4.15
C GLU A 411 -2.56 20.04 4.55
N MET A 412 -3.12 19.14 5.36
CA MET A 412 -4.49 19.28 5.84
C MET A 412 -4.70 20.61 6.59
N ASN A 413 -3.75 20.99 7.45
CA ASN A 413 -3.79 22.25 8.17
C ASN A 413 -3.72 23.47 7.23
N LYS A 414 -2.90 23.39 6.17
CA LYS A 414 -2.82 24.43 5.14
C LYS A 414 -4.16 24.69 4.46
N PHE A 415 -5.02 23.68 4.34
CA PHE A 415 -6.30 23.76 3.68
C PHE A 415 -7.50 23.84 4.64
N GLY A 416 -7.26 24.19 5.90
CA GLY A 416 -8.30 24.54 6.87
C GLY A 416 -8.52 23.55 8.00
N ALA A 417 -7.85 22.41 8.01
CA ALA A 417 -7.90 21.52 9.17
C ALA A 417 -7.30 22.20 10.41
N LYS A 418 -7.74 21.74 11.59
CA LYS A 418 -7.22 22.18 12.89
C LYS A 418 -6.69 20.98 13.66
N ILE A 419 -5.51 20.51 13.24
CA ILE A 419 -4.80 19.39 13.82
C ILE A 419 -3.58 19.92 14.55
N THR A 420 -3.53 19.76 15.89
CA THR A 420 -2.43 20.23 16.74
C THR A 420 -1.75 19.07 17.41
N ILE A 421 -0.44 18.93 17.20
CA ILE A 421 0.41 17.91 17.85
C ILE A 421 0.57 18.28 19.32
N GLN A 422 0.38 17.28 20.22
CA GLN A 422 0.51 17.39 21.68
C GLN A 422 1.65 16.53 22.22
#